data_d10587f21d6cca886eca0cd9eb10f929
#
_entry.id   d10587f21d6cca886eca0cd9eb10f929
#
_cell.length_a   1.000
_cell.length_b   1.000
_cell.length_c   1.000
_cell.angle_alpha   90.00
_cell.angle_beta   90.00
_cell.angle_gamma   90.00
#
_symmetry.space_group_name_H-M   'P 1'
#
loop_
_entity.id
_entity.type
_entity.pdbx_description
1 polymer ?
#
loop_
_entity_poly.entity_id
_entity_poly.type
_entity_poly.pdbx_seq_one_letter_code
_entity_poly.pdbx_strand_id
1 'polypeptide(L)' 'MAKSMTLRLDDERAATLELVARADDQSVTEAVRNAIDEHIEHRRQDAEFRGRLQRRHEEERALYERLAR' A
#
# COMPACT_ATOMS: atom_id res chain seq x y z
N MET A 1 4.79 -11.55 11.36
CA MET A 1 3.94 -12.55 10.71
C MET A 1 3.38 -12.04 9.41
N ALA A 2 3.35 -12.88 8.39
CA ALA A 2 2.76 -12.53 7.12
C ALA A 2 1.24 -12.64 7.17
N LYS A 3 0.56 -11.75 6.48
CA LYS A 3 -0.89 -11.80 6.29
C LYS A 3 -1.18 -12.19 4.86
N SER A 4 -2.17 -13.05 4.66
CA SER A 4 -2.66 -13.36 3.32
C SER A 4 -3.71 -12.35 2.90
N MET A 5 -3.61 -11.89 1.66
CA MET A 5 -4.56 -10.96 1.06
C MET A 5 -5.00 -11.52 -0.28
N THR A 6 -6.28 -11.36 -0.58
CA THR A 6 -6.81 -11.71 -1.89
C THR A 6 -7.10 -10.42 -2.66
N LEU A 7 -6.56 -10.33 -3.86
CA LEU A 7 -6.78 -9.19 -4.74
C LEU A 7 -7.41 -9.69 -6.03
N ARG A 8 -8.53 -9.08 -6.42
CA ARG A 8 -9.17 -9.38 -7.69
C ARG A 8 -8.79 -8.32 -8.71
N LEU A 9 -8.31 -8.77 -9.85
CA LEU A 9 -8.01 -7.90 -10.98
C LEU A 9 -8.93 -8.28 -12.13
N ASP A 10 -9.38 -7.28 -12.87
CA ASP A 10 -10.09 -7.52 -14.12
C ASP A 10 -9.13 -8.12 -15.14
N ASP A 11 -9.68 -8.78 -16.18
CA ASP A 11 -8.88 -9.51 -17.16
C ASP A 11 -7.85 -8.61 -17.85
N GLU A 12 -8.24 -7.39 -18.16
CA GLU A 12 -7.35 -6.43 -18.84
C GLU A 12 -6.14 -6.07 -17.98
N ARG A 13 -6.37 -5.74 -16.72
CA ARG A 13 -5.27 -5.43 -15.79
C ARG A 13 -4.38 -6.63 -15.53
N ALA A 14 -4.99 -7.80 -15.38
CA ALA A 14 -4.24 -9.03 -15.15
C ALA A 14 -3.31 -9.33 -16.32
N ALA A 15 -3.82 -9.20 -17.56
CA ALA A 15 -3.02 -9.43 -18.77
C ALA A 15 -1.89 -8.40 -18.90
N THR A 16 -2.18 -7.15 -18.62
CA THR A 16 -1.19 -6.07 -18.67
C THR A 16 -0.09 -6.30 -17.62
N LEU A 17 -0.46 -6.68 -16.42
CA LEU A 17 0.49 -6.97 -15.35
C LEU A 17 1.42 -8.13 -15.71
N GLU A 18 0.87 -9.17 -16.34
CA GLU A 18 1.67 -10.29 -16.82
C GLU A 18 2.73 -9.86 -17.84
N LEU A 19 2.35 -8.98 -18.76
CA LEU A 19 3.29 -8.43 -19.74
C LEU A 19 4.39 -7.61 -19.09
N VAL A 20 4.03 -6.76 -18.13
CA VAL A 20 5.01 -5.95 -17.39
C VAL A 20 5.98 -6.85 -16.63
N ALA A 21 5.47 -7.85 -15.94
CA ALA A 21 6.30 -8.78 -15.18
C ALA A 21 7.29 -9.53 -16.09
N ARG A 22 6.83 -9.99 -17.25
CA ARG A 22 7.69 -10.66 -18.23
C ARG A 22 8.79 -9.73 -18.75
N ALA A 23 8.42 -8.48 -19.06
CA ALA A 23 9.40 -7.51 -19.54
C ALA A 23 10.50 -7.25 -18.53
N ASP A 24 10.18 -7.35 -17.25
CA ASP A 24 11.11 -7.14 -16.14
C ASP A 24 11.75 -8.44 -15.62
N ASP A 25 11.53 -9.55 -16.31
CA ASP A 25 12.01 -10.88 -15.88
C ASP A 25 11.60 -11.22 -14.44
N GLN A 26 10.38 -10.88 -14.08
CA GLN A 26 9.81 -11.13 -12.76
C GLN A 26 8.58 -12.00 -12.83
N SER A 27 8.27 -12.69 -11.73
CA SER A 27 6.96 -13.33 -11.58
C SER A 27 5.91 -12.23 -11.32
N VAL A 28 4.64 -12.54 -11.55
CA VAL A 28 3.54 -11.64 -11.24
C VAL A 28 3.54 -11.27 -9.75
N THR A 29 3.80 -12.24 -8.88
CA THR A 29 3.89 -12.02 -7.44
C THR A 29 4.99 -11.02 -7.08
N GLU A 30 6.17 -11.17 -7.68
CA GLU A 30 7.28 -10.24 -7.46
C GLU A 30 6.94 -8.84 -7.95
N ALA A 31 6.32 -8.74 -9.13
CA ALA A 31 5.91 -7.46 -9.69
C ALA A 31 4.91 -6.75 -8.77
N VAL A 32 3.95 -7.47 -8.20
CA VAL A 32 2.96 -6.93 -7.25
C VAL A 32 3.65 -6.46 -5.97
N ARG A 33 4.54 -7.25 -5.41
CA ARG A 33 5.28 -6.87 -4.19
C ARG A 33 6.11 -5.62 -4.40
N ASN A 34 6.80 -5.54 -5.53
CA ASN A 34 7.59 -4.37 -5.87
C ASN A 34 6.72 -3.13 -6.05
N ALA A 35 5.56 -3.27 -6.66
CA ALA A 35 4.62 -2.17 -6.83
C ALA A 35 4.10 -1.66 -5.47
N ILE A 36 3.83 -2.55 -4.54
CA ILE A 36 3.41 -2.20 -3.18
C ILE A 36 4.53 -1.43 -2.47
N ASP A 37 5.76 -1.93 -2.53
CA ASP A 37 6.91 -1.30 -1.89
C ASP A 37 7.16 0.10 -2.46
N GLU A 38 7.09 0.24 -3.78
CA GLU A 38 7.23 1.54 -4.46
C GLU A 38 6.12 2.50 -4.06
N HIS A 39 4.89 2.02 -3.98
CA HIS A 39 3.76 2.85 -3.57
C HIS A 39 3.93 3.37 -2.14
N ILE A 40 4.32 2.50 -1.21
CA ILE A 40 4.57 2.88 0.18
C ILE A 40 5.68 3.92 0.26
N GLU A 41 6.78 3.70 -0.47
CA GLU A 41 7.91 4.63 -0.47
C GLU A 41 7.53 5.98 -1.05
N HIS A 42 6.75 5.98 -2.12
CA HIS A 42 6.24 7.21 -2.72
C HIS A 42 5.40 8.01 -1.71
N ARG A 43 4.56 7.33 -0.94
CA ARG A 43 3.74 7.98 0.10
C ARG A 43 4.58 8.53 1.25
N ARG A 44 5.63 7.84 1.64
CA ARG A 44 6.54 8.32 2.68
C ARG A 44 7.19 9.66 2.33
N GLN A 45 7.40 9.90 1.05
CA GLN A 45 8.02 11.13 0.55
C GLN A 45 7.01 12.26 0.32
N ASP A 46 5.73 11.96 0.37
CA ASP A 46 4.66 12.94 0.15
C ASP A 46 4.36 13.69 1.44
N ALA A 47 4.70 14.98 1.48
CA ALA A 47 4.52 15.82 2.67
C ALA A 47 3.04 15.98 3.06
N GLU A 48 2.16 16.10 2.08
CA GLU A 48 0.72 16.21 2.34
C GLU A 48 0.17 14.94 2.98
N PHE A 49 0.57 13.80 2.44
CA PHE A 49 0.18 12.50 2.99
C PHE A 49 0.66 12.35 4.43
N ARG A 50 1.93 12.70 4.71
CA ARG A 50 2.47 12.62 6.07
C ARG A 50 1.73 13.53 7.04
N GLY A 51 1.32 14.71 6.57
CA GLY A 51 0.52 15.62 7.36
C GLY A 51 -0.84 15.04 7.73
N ARG A 52 -1.52 14.42 6.77
CA ARG A 52 -2.81 13.75 7.02
C ARG A 52 -2.65 12.58 8.00
N LEU A 53 -1.61 11.81 7.84
CA LEU A 53 -1.33 10.65 8.70
C LEU A 53 -1.08 11.11 10.14
N GLN A 54 -0.31 12.17 10.32
CA GLN A 54 -0.03 12.71 11.64
C GLN A 54 -1.29 13.24 12.31
N ARG A 55 -2.12 13.98 11.57
CA ARG A 55 -3.38 14.50 12.11
C ARG A 55 -4.31 13.38 12.54
N ARG A 56 -4.40 12.33 11.73
CA ARG A 56 -5.23 11.17 12.08
C ARG A 56 -4.73 10.46 13.32
N HIS A 57 -3.43 10.32 13.46
CA HIS A 57 -2.81 9.72 14.64
C HIS A 57 -3.12 10.53 15.91
N GLU A 58 -3.04 11.85 15.82
CA GLU A 58 -3.36 12.74 16.94
C GLU A 58 -4.83 12.68 17.34
N GLU A 59 -5.72 12.63 16.36
CA GLU A 59 -7.16 12.50 16.59
C GLU A 59 -7.48 11.18 17.30
N GLU A 60 -6.90 10.08 16.85
CA GLU A 60 -7.09 8.77 17.48
C GLU A 60 -6.54 8.74 18.91
N ARG A 61 -5.37 9.34 19.12
CA ARG A 61 -4.79 9.42 20.46
C ARG A 61 -5.69 10.22 21.41
N ALA A 62 -6.21 11.34 20.98
CA ALA A 62 -7.12 12.14 21.76
C ALA A 62 -8.39 11.37 22.13
N LEU A 63 -8.91 10.57 21.20
CA LEU A 63 -10.07 9.71 21.44
C LEU A 63 -9.79 8.65 22.50
N TYR A 64 -8.65 7.97 22.42
CA TYR A 64 -8.24 6.99 23.42
C TYR A 64 -8.06 7.61 24.78
N GLU A 65 -7.49 8.79 24.87
CA GLU A 65 -7.32 9.51 26.13
C GLU A 65 -8.66 9.86 26.78
N ARG A 66 -9.66 10.26 25.98
CA ARG A 66 -11.02 10.51 26.48
C ARG A 66 -11.65 9.26 27.05
N LEU A 67 -11.48 8.12 26.38
CA LEU A 67 -12.06 6.85 26.82
C LEU A 67 -11.39 6.31 28.08
N ALA A 68 -10.15 6.68 28.32
CA ALA A 68 -9.39 6.24 29.49
C ALA A 68 -9.69 7.03 30.77
N ARG A 69 -10.40 8.12 30.70
CA ARG A 69 -10.76 8.94 31.86
C ARG A 69 -11.92 8.40 32.67
#